data_41c4890e1d91c1f2b6106c0c8a71ee66
#
_entry.id   41c4890e1d91c1f2b6106c0c8a71ee66
#
_cell.length_a   1.000
_cell.length_b   1.000
_cell.length_c   1.000
_cell.angle_alpha   90.00
_cell.angle_beta   90.00
_cell.angle_gamma   90.00
#
_symmetry.space_group_name_H-M   'P 1'
#
loop_
_entity.id
_entity.type
_entity.pdbx_description
1 polymer ?
#
loop_
_entity_poly.entity_id
_entity_poly.type
_entity_poly.pdbx_seq_one_letter_code
_entity_poly.pdbx_strand_id
1 'polypeptide(L)'
;MSEESPLLLPAPSEPATNPVRTRRPRQRKPEPTITTISQQPAALEVATAPKGSNEDSTSARLPASYPYRTRLRRQDYEKSKHALQIELLKVQSWVKETGQRVVILFEGRDAAGKGGTIKRFMEHLNPRGARIVALEKPSEQEQGQWYFQRYIQHLPTAGEMVFFDRSWYNRAGVEKVMEFCTPLQYLEFMRQAPDLERMLCNSGILLFKYWFSVNREEQLRRFISRRDDPLK
;
A
#
# COMPACT_ATOMS: atom_id res chain seq x y z
N MET A 1 56.25 -62.26 -31.15
CA MET A 1 54.95 -62.92 -30.92
C MET A 1 54.68 -62.79 -29.43
N SER A 2 53.91 -61.84 -29.03
CA SER A 2 53.51 -61.55 -27.66
C SER A 2 51.96 -61.36 -27.67
N GLU A 3 51.29 -62.35 -27.04
CA GLU A 3 49.84 -62.40 -26.92
C GLU A 3 49.33 -61.33 -25.91
N GLU A 4 48.50 -60.47 -26.34
CA GLU A 4 47.74 -59.58 -25.45
C GLU A 4 46.48 -60.30 -24.95
N SER A 5 46.34 -60.44 -23.64
CA SER A 5 45.14 -60.93 -22.98
C SER A 5 44.05 -59.84 -22.92
N PRO A 6 42.77 -60.15 -23.15
CA PRO A 6 41.68 -59.13 -23.10
C PRO A 6 41.29 -58.77 -21.65
N LEU A 7 41.24 -57.49 -21.35
CA LEU A 7 40.72 -56.92 -20.11
C LEU A 7 39.18 -57.13 -19.99
N LEU A 8 38.79 -57.94 -19.01
CA LEU A 8 37.40 -58.10 -18.58
C LEU A 8 36.92 -56.81 -17.88
N LEU A 9 35.92 -56.22 -18.43
CA LEU A 9 35.18 -55.13 -17.77
C LEU A 9 34.27 -55.69 -16.66
N PRO A 10 34.17 -55.05 -15.48
CA PRO A 10 33.25 -55.48 -14.43
C PRO A 10 31.79 -55.18 -14.80
N ALA A 11 30.88 -56.07 -14.40
CA ALA A 11 29.45 -56.01 -14.62
C ALA A 11 28.80 -54.79 -13.90
N PRO A 12 27.72 -54.21 -14.46
CA PRO A 12 27.05 -53.09 -13.84
C PRO A 12 26.35 -53.51 -12.55
N SER A 13 26.58 -52.73 -11.47
CA SER A 13 25.93 -52.90 -10.19
C SER A 13 24.45 -52.51 -10.26
N GLU A 14 23.57 -53.29 -9.67
CA GLU A 14 22.13 -53.06 -9.56
C GLU A 14 21.82 -51.72 -8.86
N PRO A 15 20.77 -51.00 -9.30
CA PRO A 15 20.37 -49.75 -8.65
C PRO A 15 19.71 -50.01 -7.29
N ALA A 16 20.25 -49.40 -6.25
CA ALA A 16 19.69 -49.39 -4.90
C ALA A 16 18.28 -48.80 -4.90
N THR A 17 17.29 -49.59 -4.50
CA THR A 17 15.91 -49.16 -4.29
C THR A 17 15.84 -48.28 -3.06
N ASN A 18 15.65 -46.94 -3.27
CA ASN A 18 15.34 -46.04 -2.20
C ASN A 18 13.91 -46.24 -1.70
N PRO A 19 13.66 -46.30 -0.38
CA PRO A 19 12.30 -46.44 0.15
C PRO A 19 11.47 -45.16 -0.16
N VAL A 20 10.31 -45.38 -0.75
CA VAL A 20 9.31 -44.35 -1.03
C VAL A 20 8.89 -43.70 0.29
N ARG A 21 9.35 -42.47 0.53
CA ARG A 21 8.92 -41.64 1.64
C ARG A 21 7.48 -41.19 1.36
N THR A 22 6.51 -41.80 2.02
CA THR A 22 5.11 -41.34 2.03
C THR A 22 5.04 -39.90 2.59
N ARG A 23 4.77 -38.96 1.72
CA ARG A 23 4.52 -37.56 2.11
C ARG A 23 3.21 -37.48 2.90
N ARG A 24 3.29 -37.08 4.17
CA ARG A 24 2.09 -36.66 4.95
C ARG A 24 1.35 -35.59 4.16
N PRO A 25 0.00 -35.62 4.11
CA PRO A 25 -0.77 -34.59 3.44
C PRO A 25 -0.48 -33.23 4.10
N ARG A 26 -0.03 -32.27 3.29
CA ARG A 26 0.12 -30.88 3.71
C ARG A 26 -1.28 -30.37 4.08
N GLN A 27 -1.48 -30.00 5.34
CA GLN A 27 -2.64 -29.23 5.74
C GLN A 27 -2.67 -27.96 4.88
N ARG A 28 -3.73 -27.79 4.08
CA ARG A 28 -3.98 -26.56 3.34
C ARG A 28 -4.13 -25.43 4.36
N LYS A 29 -3.24 -24.45 4.30
CA LYS A 29 -3.46 -23.18 4.96
C LYS A 29 -4.80 -22.61 4.43
N PRO A 30 -5.64 -22.02 5.29
CA PRO A 30 -6.86 -21.39 4.82
C PRO A 30 -6.52 -20.35 3.77
N GLU A 31 -7.28 -20.34 2.68
CA GLU A 31 -7.17 -19.33 1.63
C GLU A 31 -7.38 -17.94 2.25
N PRO A 32 -6.58 -16.94 1.89
CA PRO A 32 -6.80 -15.58 2.36
C PRO A 32 -8.16 -15.12 1.82
N THR A 33 -9.13 -15.02 2.69
CA THR A 33 -10.42 -14.42 2.38
C THR A 33 -10.16 -12.96 2.02
N ILE A 34 -10.38 -12.60 0.75
CA ILE A 34 -10.40 -11.20 0.33
C ILE A 34 -11.66 -10.58 0.96
N THR A 35 -11.51 -10.10 2.17
CA THR A 35 -12.55 -9.32 2.82
C THR A 35 -12.50 -7.93 2.19
N THR A 36 -13.32 -7.71 1.17
CA THR A 36 -13.67 -6.35 0.76
C THR A 36 -14.44 -5.74 1.92
N ILE A 37 -13.71 -5.04 2.81
CA ILE A 37 -14.34 -4.25 3.85
C ILE A 37 -14.93 -3.01 3.16
N SER A 38 -16.09 -3.19 2.54
CA SER A 38 -17.03 -2.12 2.28
C SER A 38 -17.77 -1.84 3.58
N GLN A 39 -17.04 -1.41 4.61
CA GLN A 39 -17.65 -0.85 5.79
C GLN A 39 -17.87 0.63 5.51
N GLN A 40 -19.15 0.99 5.39
CA GLN A 40 -19.56 2.31 5.86
C GLN A 40 -18.89 2.53 7.21
N PRO A 41 -18.29 3.70 7.46
CA PRO A 41 -17.65 3.95 8.75
C PRO A 41 -18.69 3.69 9.82
N ALA A 42 -18.43 2.70 10.68
CA ALA A 42 -19.22 2.51 11.89
C ALA A 42 -19.29 3.89 12.54
N ALA A 43 -20.51 4.38 12.73
CA ALA A 43 -20.73 5.63 13.42
C ALA A 43 -20.04 5.48 14.78
N LEU A 44 -18.90 6.17 14.96
CA LEU A 44 -18.35 6.39 16.29
C LEU A 44 -19.50 7.00 17.08
N GLU A 45 -20.05 6.28 18.04
CA GLU A 45 -21.01 6.83 18.97
C GLU A 45 -20.41 8.08 19.58
N VAL A 46 -20.88 9.22 19.09
CA VAL A 46 -20.49 10.52 19.61
C VAL A 46 -21.15 10.62 20.97
N ALA A 47 -20.37 10.37 22.01
CA ALA A 47 -20.78 10.68 23.37
C ALA A 47 -21.36 12.09 23.39
N THR A 48 -22.62 12.22 23.83
CA THR A 48 -23.33 13.48 24.00
C THR A 48 -22.52 14.39 24.93
N ALA A 49 -21.94 15.46 24.37
CA ALA A 49 -21.13 16.41 25.10
C ALA A 49 -22.00 17.24 26.06
N PRO A 50 -21.51 17.55 27.30
CA PRO A 50 -22.15 18.48 28.18
C PRO A 50 -22.12 19.89 27.57
N LYS A 51 -23.24 20.61 27.71
CA LYS A 51 -23.34 22.03 27.34
C LYS A 51 -22.40 22.85 28.24
N GLY A 52 -21.33 23.36 27.62
CA GLY A 52 -20.41 24.32 28.23
C GLY A 52 -20.08 25.38 27.22
N SER A 53 -20.56 26.59 27.48
CA SER A 53 -20.36 27.82 26.73
C SER A 53 -18.90 28.21 26.66
N ASN A 54 -18.31 28.28 25.44
CA ASN A 54 -17.33 29.31 25.06
C ASN A 54 -17.39 29.44 23.56
N GLU A 55 -17.95 30.56 23.12
CA GLU A 55 -18.01 30.99 21.73
C GLU A 55 -16.61 31.42 21.30
N ASP A 56 -15.88 30.55 20.64
CA ASP A 56 -14.75 30.94 19.79
C ASP A 56 -15.27 31.16 18.37
N SER A 57 -15.34 32.43 18.05
CA SER A 57 -15.85 33.03 16.81
C SER A 57 -14.94 32.70 15.62
N THR A 58 -15.16 31.54 15.01
CA THR A 58 -14.88 31.34 13.59
C THR A 58 -15.83 30.25 13.05
N SER A 59 -17.12 30.59 12.99
CA SER A 59 -18.13 29.79 12.30
C SER A 59 -17.99 29.94 10.79
N ALA A 60 -16.87 29.49 10.23
CA ALA A 60 -16.79 29.23 8.81
C ALA A 60 -17.84 28.14 8.51
N ARG A 61 -18.95 28.56 7.87
CA ARG A 61 -20.03 27.65 7.47
C ARG A 61 -19.44 26.47 6.74
N LEU A 62 -19.68 25.27 7.25
CA LEU A 62 -19.23 24.04 6.60
C LEU A 62 -19.86 23.95 5.20
N PRO A 63 -19.13 23.53 4.17
CA PRO A 63 -19.70 23.31 2.85
C PRO A 63 -20.89 22.34 2.93
N ALA A 64 -21.93 22.55 2.13
CA ALA A 64 -23.12 21.70 2.09
C ALA A 64 -22.79 20.23 1.79
N SER A 65 -21.66 19.97 1.15
CA SER A 65 -21.12 18.64 0.86
C SER A 65 -20.30 18.03 2.00
N TYR A 66 -20.17 18.69 3.14
CA TYR A 66 -19.41 18.16 4.27
C TYR A 66 -20.22 17.05 4.95
N PRO A 67 -19.68 15.83 5.09
CA PRO A 67 -20.46 14.67 5.51
C PRO A 67 -20.85 14.67 6.99
N TYR A 68 -20.33 15.57 7.79
CA TYR A 68 -20.58 15.65 9.21
C TYR A 68 -21.30 16.95 9.57
N ARG A 69 -22.17 16.93 10.56
CA ARG A 69 -22.94 18.12 11.01
C ARG A 69 -22.07 19.20 11.65
N THR A 70 -20.97 18.79 12.27
CA THR A 70 -20.05 19.69 12.98
C THR A 70 -18.62 19.39 12.62
N ARG A 71 -17.77 20.40 12.70
CA ARG A 71 -16.33 20.23 12.55
C ARG A 71 -15.78 19.52 13.80
N LEU A 72 -14.89 18.53 13.62
CA LEU A 72 -14.20 17.88 14.72
C LEU A 72 -13.32 18.92 15.45
N ARG A 73 -13.44 19.01 16.78
CA ARG A 73 -12.60 19.90 17.58
C ARG A 73 -11.16 19.43 17.54
N ARG A 74 -10.23 20.38 17.58
CA ARG A 74 -8.79 20.07 17.51
C ARG A 74 -8.32 19.11 18.60
N GLN A 75 -8.80 19.28 19.82
CA GLN A 75 -8.45 18.40 20.95
C GLN A 75 -8.91 16.96 20.70
N ASP A 76 -10.14 16.76 20.23
CA ASP A 76 -10.70 15.42 19.93
C ASP A 76 -9.93 14.76 18.78
N TYR A 77 -9.56 15.55 17.76
CA TYR A 77 -8.70 15.07 16.67
C TYR A 77 -7.32 14.63 17.17
N GLU A 78 -6.63 15.47 17.95
CA GLU A 78 -5.30 15.14 18.46
C GLU A 78 -5.31 13.92 19.38
N LYS A 79 -6.33 13.79 20.25
CA LYS A 79 -6.51 12.63 21.11
C LYS A 79 -6.70 11.34 20.29
N SER A 80 -7.57 11.38 19.26
CA SER A 80 -7.83 10.22 18.39
C SER A 80 -6.61 9.87 17.55
N LYS A 81 -5.92 10.89 17.00
CA LYS A 81 -4.68 10.71 16.25
C LYS A 81 -3.61 10.03 17.10
N HIS A 82 -3.39 10.51 18.32
CA HIS A 82 -2.40 9.94 19.23
C HIS A 82 -2.69 8.47 19.56
N ALA A 83 -3.96 8.14 19.85
CA ALA A 83 -4.37 6.75 20.10
C ALA A 83 -4.09 5.85 18.89
N LEU A 84 -4.42 6.30 17.67
CA LEU A 84 -4.14 5.56 16.44
C LEU A 84 -2.63 5.43 16.16
N GLN A 85 -1.83 6.43 16.49
CA GLN A 85 -0.37 6.37 16.34
C GLN A 85 0.25 5.33 17.28
N ILE A 86 -0.28 5.18 18.50
CA ILE A 86 0.14 4.10 19.42
C ILE A 86 -0.18 2.73 18.81
N GLU A 87 -1.38 2.53 18.28
CA GLU A 87 -1.74 1.27 17.62
C GLU A 87 -0.83 0.99 16.41
N LEU A 88 -0.50 2.02 15.64
CA LEU A 88 0.39 1.89 14.49
C LEU A 88 1.82 1.47 14.89
N LEU A 89 2.34 1.92 16.03
CA LEU A 89 3.60 1.44 16.59
C LEU A 89 3.53 -0.04 16.96
N LYS A 90 2.42 -0.49 17.54
CA LYS A 90 2.19 -1.92 17.83
C LYS A 90 2.17 -2.75 16.54
N VAL A 91 1.51 -2.23 15.49
CA VAL A 91 1.52 -2.86 14.15
C VAL A 91 2.94 -2.95 13.61
N GLN A 92 3.75 -1.91 13.71
CA GLN A 92 5.14 -1.95 13.26
C GLN A 92 5.96 -3.00 14.02
N SER A 93 5.82 -3.10 15.33
CA SER A 93 6.49 -4.13 16.14
C SER A 93 6.07 -5.53 15.70
N TRP A 94 4.77 -5.75 15.54
CA TRP A 94 4.22 -7.01 15.05
C TRP A 94 4.74 -7.37 13.65
N VAL A 95 4.77 -6.42 12.72
CA VAL A 95 5.32 -6.62 11.36
C VAL A 95 6.77 -7.08 11.43
N LYS A 96 7.58 -6.42 12.27
CA LYS A 96 9.00 -6.76 12.47
C LYS A 96 9.18 -8.15 13.08
N GLU A 97 8.44 -8.48 14.14
CA GLU A 97 8.56 -9.73 14.88
C GLU A 97 8.09 -10.94 14.07
N THR A 98 7.03 -10.76 13.29
CA THR A 98 6.42 -11.84 12.50
C THR A 98 6.97 -11.94 11.08
N GLY A 99 7.84 -10.99 10.66
CA GLY A 99 8.38 -10.95 9.31
C GLY A 99 7.33 -10.64 8.24
N GLN A 100 6.20 -10.03 8.60
CA GLN A 100 5.18 -9.65 7.64
C GLN A 100 5.70 -8.58 6.67
N ARG A 101 5.09 -8.49 5.50
CA ARG A 101 5.39 -7.50 4.47
C ARG A 101 4.13 -6.68 4.21
N VAL A 102 4.22 -5.37 4.43
CA VAL A 102 3.06 -4.48 4.33
C VAL A 102 3.28 -3.44 3.24
N VAL A 103 2.31 -3.31 2.35
CA VAL A 103 2.27 -2.28 1.31
C VAL A 103 0.99 -1.47 1.48
N ILE A 104 1.14 -0.15 1.55
CA ILE A 104 0.03 0.77 1.69
C ILE A 104 0.08 1.79 0.56
N LEU A 105 -0.98 1.82 -0.26
CA LEU A 105 -1.12 2.75 -1.38
C LEU A 105 -2.00 3.93 -0.98
N PHE A 106 -1.52 5.14 -1.21
CA PHE A 106 -2.27 6.37 -0.99
C PHE A 106 -2.58 7.01 -2.34
N GLU A 107 -3.82 6.85 -2.78
CA GLU A 107 -4.30 7.31 -4.07
C GLU A 107 -5.40 8.37 -3.93
N GLY A 108 -5.72 9.05 -5.01
CA GLY A 108 -6.80 10.03 -5.05
C GLY A 108 -6.37 11.37 -5.61
N ARG A 109 -7.31 12.31 -5.62
CA ARG A 109 -7.16 13.63 -6.24
C ARG A 109 -6.04 14.45 -5.61
N ASP A 110 -5.50 15.40 -6.40
CA ASP A 110 -4.55 16.38 -5.86
C ASP A 110 -5.20 17.23 -4.79
N ALA A 111 -4.39 17.63 -3.81
CA ALA A 111 -4.82 18.36 -2.63
C ALA A 111 -5.88 17.63 -1.76
N ALA A 112 -6.15 16.33 -1.99
CA ALA A 112 -7.07 15.56 -1.17
C ALA A 112 -6.54 15.24 0.24
N GLY A 113 -5.23 15.39 0.48
CA GLY A 113 -4.63 15.22 1.81
C GLY A 113 -3.70 14.00 1.95
N LYS A 114 -3.33 13.32 0.86
CA LYS A 114 -2.45 12.15 0.86
C LYS A 114 -1.16 12.37 1.66
N GLY A 115 -0.32 13.31 1.23
CA GLY A 115 0.97 13.58 1.88
C GLY A 115 0.84 13.98 3.36
N GLY A 116 -0.21 14.76 3.71
CA GLY A 116 -0.50 15.07 5.11
C GLY A 116 -0.86 13.84 5.95
N THR A 117 -1.55 12.88 5.37
CA THR A 117 -1.89 11.63 6.03
C THR A 117 -0.66 10.75 6.17
N ILE A 118 0.12 10.56 5.11
CA ILE A 118 1.38 9.80 5.13
C ILE A 118 2.32 10.36 6.21
N LYS A 119 2.46 11.69 6.28
CA LYS A 119 3.27 12.34 7.33
C LYS A 119 2.82 11.94 8.73
N ARG A 120 1.51 11.85 8.99
CA ARG A 120 0.98 11.45 10.30
C ARG A 120 1.15 9.97 10.60
N PHE A 121 1.10 9.12 9.60
CA PHE A 121 1.45 7.71 9.74
C PHE A 121 2.92 7.54 10.12
N MET A 122 3.80 8.25 9.44
CA MET A 122 5.26 8.12 9.62
C MET A 122 5.81 8.84 10.86
N GLU A 123 5.03 9.73 11.48
CA GLU A 123 5.49 10.67 12.53
C GLU A 123 6.25 9.99 13.68
N HIS A 124 5.85 8.79 14.06
CA HIS A 124 6.44 8.03 15.17
C HIS A 124 7.01 6.67 14.75
N LEU A 125 6.85 6.27 13.50
CA LEU A 125 7.37 4.99 13.02
C LEU A 125 8.89 5.02 12.91
N ASN A 126 9.51 3.88 13.20
CA ASN A 126 10.94 3.71 12.97
C ASN A 126 11.23 3.64 11.46
N PRO A 127 12.02 4.58 10.91
CA PRO A 127 12.30 4.64 9.48
C PRO A 127 13.10 3.45 8.94
N ARG A 128 13.73 2.65 9.81
CA ARG A 128 14.41 1.41 9.39
C ARG A 128 13.46 0.30 8.98
N GLY A 129 12.22 0.32 9.47
CA GLY A 129 11.20 -0.70 9.16
C GLY A 129 9.98 -0.13 8.45
N ALA A 130 9.96 1.19 8.19
CA ALA A 130 8.88 1.85 7.47
C ALA A 130 9.45 2.94 6.56
N ARG A 131 9.10 2.94 5.28
CA ARG A 131 9.60 3.93 4.32
C ARG A 131 8.53 4.41 3.37
N ILE A 132 8.70 5.64 2.89
CA ILE A 132 7.84 6.25 1.88
C ILE A 132 8.48 6.07 0.51
N VAL A 133 7.67 5.75 -0.48
CA VAL A 133 8.04 5.71 -1.89
C VAL A 133 7.16 6.71 -2.63
N ALA A 134 7.79 7.76 -3.16
CA ALA A 134 7.16 8.76 -4.00
C ALA A 134 7.97 8.84 -5.30
N LEU A 135 7.47 8.21 -6.36
CA LEU A 135 8.19 8.16 -7.63
C LEU A 135 7.82 9.37 -8.48
N GLU A 136 8.83 9.99 -9.05
CA GLU A 136 8.69 11.06 -10.02
C GLU A 136 8.23 10.53 -11.39
N LYS A 137 8.17 11.43 -12.37
CA LYS A 137 7.90 11.05 -13.75
C LYS A 137 8.93 9.99 -14.22
N PRO A 138 8.49 8.93 -14.94
CA PRO A 138 9.40 7.89 -15.42
C PRO A 138 10.54 8.48 -16.26
N SER A 139 11.77 8.00 -16.01
CA SER A 139 12.91 8.26 -16.87
C SER A 139 12.73 7.61 -18.26
N GLU A 140 13.54 7.99 -19.24
CA GLU A 140 13.51 7.36 -20.58
C GLU A 140 13.77 5.85 -20.50
N GLN A 141 14.68 5.43 -19.65
CA GLN A 141 14.95 4.01 -19.41
C GLN A 141 13.73 3.28 -18.83
N GLU A 142 13.06 3.87 -17.82
CA GLU A 142 11.86 3.28 -17.21
C GLU A 142 10.67 3.23 -18.15
N GLN A 143 10.58 4.16 -19.11
CA GLN A 143 9.55 4.14 -20.15
C GLN A 143 9.69 2.95 -21.11
N GLY A 144 10.93 2.47 -21.33
CA GLY A 144 11.23 1.27 -22.12
C GLY A 144 11.06 -0.05 -21.36
N GLN A 145 10.78 -0.01 -20.06
CA GLN A 145 10.63 -1.18 -19.21
C GLN A 145 9.14 -1.58 -19.07
N TRP A 146 8.91 -2.79 -18.56
CA TRP A 146 7.58 -3.17 -18.11
C TRP A 146 7.08 -2.18 -17.03
N TYR A 147 5.88 -1.66 -17.21
CA TYR A 147 5.36 -0.54 -16.42
C TYR A 147 5.49 -0.71 -14.90
N PHE A 148 5.22 -1.90 -14.38
CA PHE A 148 5.26 -2.16 -12.95
C PHE A 148 6.67 -2.31 -12.38
N GLN A 149 7.70 -2.48 -13.22
CA GLN A 149 9.08 -2.75 -12.78
C GLN A 149 9.61 -1.67 -11.84
N ARG A 150 9.33 -0.40 -12.14
CA ARG A 150 9.74 0.72 -11.29
C ARG A 150 9.09 0.74 -9.90
N TYR A 151 7.96 0.05 -9.70
CA TYR A 151 7.29 -0.08 -8.41
C TYR A 151 7.73 -1.34 -7.67
N ILE A 152 7.93 -2.44 -8.36
CA ILE A 152 8.29 -3.74 -7.79
C ILE A 152 9.61 -3.68 -7.03
N GLN A 153 10.61 -2.95 -7.52
CA GLN A 153 11.90 -2.76 -6.84
C GLN A 153 11.78 -2.11 -5.46
N HIS A 154 10.66 -1.48 -5.17
CA HIS A 154 10.38 -0.83 -3.89
C HIS A 154 9.48 -1.65 -2.97
N LEU A 155 9.13 -2.88 -3.32
CA LEU A 155 8.34 -3.74 -2.45
C LEU A 155 9.08 -4.08 -1.16
N PRO A 156 8.36 -4.33 -0.05
CA PRO A 156 8.97 -4.61 1.24
C PRO A 156 9.66 -5.98 1.27
N THR A 157 10.76 -6.05 2.00
CA THR A 157 11.28 -7.30 2.52
C THR A 157 10.58 -7.71 3.83
N ALA A 158 10.90 -8.90 4.38
CA ALA A 158 10.29 -9.37 5.61
C ALA A 158 10.52 -8.39 6.76
N GLY A 159 9.45 -8.03 7.48
CA GLY A 159 9.50 -7.08 8.59
C GLY A 159 9.40 -5.61 8.19
N GLU A 160 9.10 -5.30 6.93
CA GLU A 160 9.01 -3.92 6.43
C GLU A 160 7.60 -3.49 6.07
N MET A 161 7.36 -2.18 6.21
CA MET A 161 6.17 -1.46 5.76
C MET A 161 6.56 -0.43 4.69
N VAL A 162 5.88 -0.42 3.55
CA VAL A 162 6.13 0.54 2.48
C VAL A 162 4.87 1.35 2.19
N PHE A 163 5.01 2.67 2.21
CA PHE A 163 3.95 3.63 1.98
C PHE A 163 4.16 4.29 0.62
N PHE A 164 3.30 4.01 -0.35
CA PHE A 164 3.37 4.64 -1.66
C PHE A 164 2.54 5.93 -1.69
N ASP A 165 3.19 7.08 -1.85
CA ASP A 165 2.51 8.34 -2.20
C ASP A 165 2.32 8.36 -3.71
N ARG A 166 1.15 7.95 -4.16
CA ARG A 166 0.82 7.49 -5.52
C ARG A 166 1.53 6.18 -5.88
N SER A 167 0.93 5.41 -6.73
CA SER A 167 1.42 4.08 -7.09
C SER A 167 1.29 3.82 -8.58
N TRP A 168 1.27 2.56 -8.96
CA TRP A 168 0.98 2.12 -10.34
C TRP A 168 -0.37 2.62 -10.86
N TYR A 169 -1.29 3.03 -10.00
CA TYR A 169 -2.55 3.66 -10.40
C TYR A 169 -2.39 5.03 -11.07
N ASN A 170 -1.19 5.62 -11.07
CA ASN A 170 -0.87 6.79 -11.91
C ASN A 170 -1.25 6.57 -13.37
N ARG A 171 -1.10 5.34 -13.92
CA ARG A 171 -1.48 4.98 -15.28
C ARG A 171 -2.99 5.13 -15.54
N ALA A 172 -3.82 4.78 -14.54
CA ALA A 172 -5.27 4.96 -14.64
C ALA A 172 -5.74 6.37 -14.24
N GLY A 173 -4.90 7.14 -13.58
CA GLY A 173 -5.18 8.49 -13.10
C GLY A 173 -4.51 9.56 -13.95
N VAL A 174 -3.44 10.15 -13.40
CA VAL A 174 -2.78 11.33 -14.00
C VAL A 174 -2.21 11.05 -15.39
N GLU A 175 -1.63 9.87 -15.64
CA GLU A 175 -1.04 9.57 -16.94
C GLU A 175 -2.11 9.49 -18.05
N LYS A 176 -3.29 8.93 -17.72
CA LYS A 176 -4.42 8.89 -18.67
C LYS A 176 -5.01 10.27 -18.94
N VAL A 177 -5.18 11.08 -17.89
CA VAL A 177 -5.79 12.42 -18.00
C VAL A 177 -4.87 13.41 -18.73
N MET A 178 -3.56 13.29 -18.50
CA MET A 178 -2.54 14.17 -19.10
C MET A 178 -1.98 13.61 -20.41
N GLU A 179 -2.54 12.51 -20.91
CA GLU A 179 -2.12 11.85 -22.16
C GLU A 179 -0.62 11.42 -22.16
N PHE A 180 -0.10 11.07 -20.98
CA PHE A 180 1.27 10.55 -20.83
C PHE A 180 1.39 9.05 -21.15
N CYS A 181 0.28 8.38 -21.36
CA CYS A 181 0.22 7.00 -21.86
C CYS A 181 -0.74 6.85 -23.02
N THR A 182 -0.45 5.91 -23.90
CA THR A 182 -1.34 5.59 -25.01
C THR A 182 -2.61 4.87 -24.53
N PRO A 183 -3.71 4.89 -25.32
CA PRO A 183 -4.90 4.12 -25.00
C PRO A 183 -4.62 2.61 -24.83
N LEU A 184 -3.71 2.05 -25.61
CA LEU A 184 -3.31 0.65 -25.50
C LEU A 184 -2.62 0.36 -24.16
N GLN A 185 -1.66 1.19 -23.77
CA GLN A 185 -0.97 1.07 -22.47
C GLN A 185 -1.93 1.18 -21.28
N TYR A 186 -2.94 2.04 -21.40
CA TYR A 186 -3.99 2.14 -20.37
C TYR A 186 -4.81 0.85 -20.27
N LEU A 187 -5.27 0.30 -21.40
CA LEU A 187 -6.04 -0.94 -21.41
C LEU A 187 -5.22 -2.13 -20.89
N GLU A 188 -3.96 -2.20 -21.28
CA GLU A 188 -3.03 -3.21 -20.78
C GLU A 188 -2.84 -3.11 -19.25
N PHE A 189 -2.65 -1.90 -18.74
CA PHE A 189 -2.59 -1.65 -17.31
C PHE A 189 -3.86 -2.13 -16.59
N MET A 190 -5.05 -1.78 -17.09
CA MET A 190 -6.32 -2.18 -16.49
C MET A 190 -6.48 -3.70 -16.40
N ARG A 191 -5.92 -4.44 -17.35
CA ARG A 191 -5.91 -5.90 -17.35
C ARG A 191 -4.86 -6.46 -16.36
N GLN A 192 -3.66 -5.89 -16.33
CA GLN A 192 -2.53 -6.43 -15.57
C GLN A 192 -2.54 -6.05 -14.09
N ALA A 193 -3.08 -4.88 -13.72
CA ALA A 193 -3.03 -4.40 -12.34
C ALA A 193 -3.71 -5.36 -11.33
N PRO A 194 -4.92 -5.90 -11.59
CA PRO A 194 -5.52 -6.90 -10.70
C PRO A 194 -4.69 -8.18 -10.57
N ASP A 195 -4.03 -8.61 -11.65
CA ASP A 195 -3.19 -9.81 -11.64
C ASP A 195 -1.92 -9.59 -10.81
N LEU A 196 -1.27 -8.43 -10.95
CA LEU A 196 -0.15 -8.04 -10.12
C LEU A 196 -0.54 -8.04 -8.63
N GLU A 197 -1.62 -7.37 -8.27
CA GLU A 197 -2.08 -7.28 -6.88
C GLU A 197 -2.41 -8.66 -6.31
N ARG A 198 -3.03 -9.52 -7.12
CA ARG A 198 -3.29 -10.92 -6.72
C ARG A 198 -1.99 -11.68 -6.45
N MET A 199 -0.98 -11.53 -7.31
CA MET A 199 0.34 -12.15 -7.11
C MET A 199 1.01 -11.64 -5.83
N LEU A 200 0.96 -10.34 -5.55
CA LEU A 200 1.48 -9.74 -4.33
C LEU A 200 0.80 -10.33 -3.08
N CYS A 201 -0.54 -10.36 -3.06
CA CYS A 201 -1.31 -10.93 -1.96
C CYS A 201 -1.04 -12.45 -1.79
N ASN A 202 -0.99 -13.21 -2.87
CA ASN A 202 -0.68 -14.64 -2.84
C ASN A 202 0.75 -14.92 -2.35
N SER A 203 1.67 -14.00 -2.56
CA SER A 203 3.03 -14.09 -2.00
C SER A 203 3.09 -13.79 -0.51
N GLY A 204 1.98 -13.37 0.12
CA GLY A 204 1.88 -13.04 1.54
C GLY A 204 2.15 -11.57 1.86
N ILE A 205 2.10 -10.67 0.88
CA ILE A 205 2.12 -9.23 1.12
C ILE A 205 0.72 -8.78 1.55
N LEU A 206 0.66 -8.03 2.66
CA LEU A 206 -0.55 -7.37 3.11
C LEU A 206 -0.69 -6.05 2.36
N LEU A 207 -1.61 -5.98 1.41
CA LEU A 207 -1.83 -4.83 0.55
C LEU A 207 -3.04 -4.04 1.00
N PHE A 208 -2.84 -2.76 1.36
CA PHE A 208 -3.90 -1.81 1.71
C PHE A 208 -3.95 -0.69 0.68
N LYS A 209 -5.16 -0.30 0.27
CA LYS A 209 -5.38 0.79 -0.69
C LYS A 209 -6.32 1.83 -0.10
N TYR A 210 -5.83 3.07 0.02
CA TYR A 210 -6.63 4.21 0.47
C TYR A 210 -6.88 5.17 -0.68
N TRP A 211 -8.15 5.46 -0.94
CA TRP A 211 -8.56 6.44 -1.92
C TRP A 211 -9.03 7.73 -1.23
N PHE A 212 -8.34 8.83 -1.51
CA PHE A 212 -8.67 10.15 -0.98
C PHE A 212 -9.46 10.95 -2.00
N SER A 213 -10.70 11.28 -1.66
CA SER A 213 -11.54 12.17 -2.45
C SER A 213 -11.64 13.55 -1.82
N VAL A 214 -11.84 14.54 -2.67
CA VAL A 214 -12.08 15.94 -2.30
C VAL A 214 -13.01 16.54 -3.34
N ASN A 215 -13.96 17.38 -2.92
CA ASN A 215 -14.79 18.10 -3.87
C ASN A 215 -13.99 19.23 -4.56
N ARG A 216 -14.53 19.74 -5.67
CA ARG A 216 -13.84 20.73 -6.50
C ARG A 216 -13.60 22.04 -5.75
N GLU A 217 -14.56 22.50 -4.96
CA GLU A 217 -14.47 23.76 -4.22
C GLU A 217 -13.38 23.72 -3.16
N GLU A 218 -13.35 22.66 -2.35
CA GLU A 218 -12.32 22.48 -1.33
C GLU A 218 -10.95 22.26 -1.96
N GLN A 219 -10.86 21.55 -3.08
CA GLN A 219 -9.62 21.38 -3.82
C GLN A 219 -9.06 22.73 -4.28
N LEU A 220 -9.90 23.58 -4.88
CA LEU A 220 -9.52 24.92 -5.32
C LEU A 220 -9.06 25.78 -4.13
N ARG A 221 -9.80 25.76 -3.02
CA ARG A 221 -9.42 26.46 -1.80
C ARG A 221 -8.04 26.03 -1.29
N ARG A 222 -7.74 24.75 -1.33
CA ARG A 222 -6.43 24.21 -0.93
C ARG A 222 -5.32 24.60 -1.89
N PHE A 223 -5.57 24.66 -3.19
CA PHE A 223 -4.60 25.16 -4.16
C PHE A 223 -4.28 26.65 -3.94
N ILE A 224 -5.30 27.49 -3.73
CA ILE A 224 -5.10 28.90 -3.40
C ILE A 224 -4.24 29.04 -2.14
N SER A 225 -4.60 28.32 -1.07
CA SER A 225 -3.83 28.33 0.18
C SER A 225 -2.36 27.87 0.02
N ARG A 226 -2.08 26.98 -0.93
CA ARG A 226 -0.69 26.58 -1.23
C ARG A 226 0.06 27.64 -2.01
N ARG A 227 -0.59 28.30 -2.95
CA ARG A 227 0.00 29.39 -3.72
C ARG A 227 0.43 30.56 -2.81
N ASP A 228 -0.38 30.85 -1.80
CA ASP A 228 -0.20 31.99 -0.90
C ASP A 228 0.77 31.67 0.27
N ASP A 229 1.18 30.41 0.45
CA ASP A 229 2.07 29.97 1.52
C ASP A 229 3.30 29.22 0.92
N PRO A 230 4.48 29.87 0.93
CA PRO A 230 5.69 29.29 0.33
C PRO A 230 6.21 28.01 1.00
N LEU A 231 5.64 27.64 2.17
CA LEU A 231 5.99 26.40 2.87
C LEU A 231 5.04 25.23 2.55
N LYS A 232 4.06 25.44 1.69
CA LYS A 232 3.07 24.47 1.24
C LYS A 232 3.23 24.19 -0.24
#